data_f67b2db320e7bab3b36da2a3c4096a86
#
_entry.id   f67b2db320e7bab3b36da2a3c4096a86
#
_cell.length_a   1.000
_cell.length_b   1.000
_cell.length_c   1.000
_cell.angle_alpha   90.00
_cell.angle_beta   90.00
_cell.angle_gamma   90.00
#
_symmetry.space_group_name_H-M   'P 1'
#
loop_
_entity.id
_entity.type
_entity.pdbx_description
1 polymer ?
#
loop_
_entity_poly.entity_id
_entity_poly.type
_entity_poly.pdbx_seq_one_letter_code
_entity_poly.pdbx_strand_id
1 'polypeptide(L)'
;MWHPSPRGDGRGHLSATAAPHWLLIGNSRWHWGALEGGEVLQGWSEQPEAGAARLQQLKPDQLVSWVAVGVVPQQAATLLPVERQLTTAAVPLLHAPSWLGVDRALAAWGAWRRSGGAPVLVADAGTALSLTRVRADGSFAGGRLLAGAGLQLRALGQGTVALPLLDAAQLHEATDGERWPAATTKAMAVGVVEGLAAALAAAAAELGGQGGEPLELWLTGGDGPLLAPLLTAQGQPWRLTPHLVLEALAELRPGPDP
;
A
#
# COMPACT_ATOMS: atom_id res chain seq x y z
N MET A 1 -19.12 -41.14 34.75
CA MET A 1 -17.85 -41.13 34.00
C MET A 1 -18.18 -40.80 32.57
N TRP A 2 -17.84 -39.59 32.18
CA TRP A 2 -18.11 -39.04 30.85
C TRP A 2 -16.76 -39.01 30.09
N HIS A 3 -16.65 -39.76 28.98
CA HIS A 3 -15.47 -39.73 28.11
C HIS A 3 -15.73 -38.75 26.98
N PRO A 4 -14.89 -37.72 26.78
CA PRO A 4 -14.97 -36.90 25.59
C PRO A 4 -14.27 -37.60 24.41
N SER A 5 -15.00 -37.73 23.31
CA SER A 5 -14.46 -38.15 22.01
C SER A 5 -13.49 -37.08 21.47
N PRO A 6 -12.41 -37.47 20.77
CA PRO A 6 -11.49 -36.51 20.16
C PRO A 6 -12.19 -35.80 19.01
N ARG A 7 -12.21 -34.46 19.09
CA ARG A 7 -12.64 -33.60 17.97
C ARG A 7 -11.61 -33.76 16.86
N GLY A 8 -12.05 -34.24 15.72
CA GLY A 8 -11.26 -34.30 14.51
C GLY A 8 -10.81 -32.85 14.10
N ASP A 9 -9.53 -32.71 13.88
CA ASP A 9 -8.89 -31.54 13.24
C ASP A 9 -9.36 -31.47 11.79
N GLY A 10 -10.53 -30.86 11.60
CA GLY A 10 -11.00 -30.44 10.29
C GLY A 10 -10.32 -29.18 9.86
N ARG A 11 -8.99 -29.16 9.72
CA ARG A 11 -8.32 -28.19 8.86
C ARG A 11 -8.63 -28.57 7.44
N GLY A 12 -9.76 -28.05 6.94
CA GLY A 12 -10.03 -28.05 5.51
C GLY A 12 -8.87 -27.34 4.83
N HIS A 13 -8.03 -28.10 4.12
CA HIS A 13 -7.17 -27.57 3.07
C HIS A 13 -8.11 -26.95 2.04
N LEU A 14 -8.39 -25.64 2.20
CA LEU A 14 -8.93 -24.86 1.11
C LEU A 14 -7.87 -24.92 0.01
N SER A 15 -8.23 -25.58 -1.07
CA SER A 15 -7.42 -25.64 -2.29
C SER A 15 -7.09 -24.20 -2.68
N ALA A 16 -5.85 -23.79 -2.51
CA ALA A 16 -5.32 -22.45 -2.86
C ALA A 16 -5.48 -22.14 -4.36
N THR A 17 -6.06 -23.07 -5.12
CA THR A 17 -6.22 -23.02 -6.57
C THR A 17 -7.56 -22.50 -7.05
N ALA A 18 -8.52 -22.21 -6.17
CA ALA A 18 -9.88 -21.80 -6.54
C ALA A 18 -10.22 -20.32 -6.21
N ALA A 19 -9.46 -19.66 -5.34
CA ALA A 19 -9.78 -18.31 -4.89
C ALA A 19 -9.56 -17.25 -6.00
N PRO A 20 -10.44 -16.24 -6.11
CA PRO A 20 -10.23 -15.09 -6.98
C PRO A 20 -9.07 -14.23 -6.50
N HIS A 21 -8.27 -13.74 -7.42
CA HIS A 21 -7.07 -12.95 -7.16
C HIS A 21 -7.13 -11.57 -7.81
N TRP A 22 -6.56 -10.59 -7.12
CA TRP A 22 -6.29 -9.25 -7.63
C TRP A 22 -4.79 -9.00 -7.56
N LEU A 23 -4.27 -8.25 -8.54
CA LEU A 23 -2.83 -8.01 -8.66
C LEU A 23 -2.54 -6.53 -8.87
N LEU A 24 -1.63 -6.00 -8.05
CA LEU A 24 -0.96 -4.72 -8.27
C LEU A 24 0.52 -4.97 -8.59
N ILE A 25 0.94 -4.65 -9.79
CA ILE A 25 2.35 -4.66 -10.22
C ILE A 25 2.95 -3.31 -9.84
N GLY A 26 3.67 -3.28 -8.72
CA GLY A 26 4.39 -2.10 -8.24
C GLY A 26 5.80 -1.98 -8.84
N ASN A 27 6.50 -0.89 -8.48
CA ASN A 27 7.87 -0.65 -8.95
C ASN A 27 8.91 -1.61 -8.35
N SER A 28 8.73 -2.01 -7.09
CA SER A 28 9.70 -2.84 -6.36
C SER A 28 9.14 -4.19 -5.96
N ARG A 29 7.84 -4.33 -5.88
CA ARG A 29 7.14 -5.55 -5.47
C ARG A 29 5.83 -5.72 -6.23
N TRP A 30 5.40 -6.97 -6.35
CA TRP A 30 4.05 -7.31 -6.78
C TRP A 30 3.20 -7.59 -5.55
N HIS A 31 2.00 -7.00 -5.53
CA HIS A 31 1.07 -7.13 -4.41
C HIS A 31 -0.15 -7.92 -4.89
N TRP A 32 -0.48 -8.94 -4.14
CA TRP A 32 -1.58 -9.83 -4.42
C TRP A 32 -2.67 -9.69 -3.37
N GLY A 33 -3.91 -9.86 -3.77
CA GLY A 33 -5.05 -10.02 -2.89
C GLY A 33 -5.86 -11.24 -3.29
N ALA A 34 -6.37 -11.96 -2.30
CA ALA A 34 -7.32 -13.05 -2.48
C ALA A 34 -8.39 -13.00 -1.40
N LEU A 35 -9.59 -13.51 -1.68
CA LEU A 35 -10.62 -13.63 -0.65
C LEU A 35 -10.41 -14.89 0.16
N GLU A 36 -10.33 -14.75 1.48
CA GLU A 36 -10.34 -15.87 2.42
C GLU A 36 -11.78 -16.13 2.89
N GLY A 37 -12.27 -17.35 2.67
CA GLY A 37 -13.66 -17.70 3.02
C GLY A 37 -14.73 -16.92 2.27
N GLY A 38 -14.36 -16.22 1.18
CA GLY A 38 -15.28 -15.44 0.35
C GLY A 38 -15.58 -14.02 0.86
N GLU A 39 -15.07 -13.60 2.01
CA GLU A 39 -15.48 -12.33 2.65
C GLU A 39 -14.35 -11.33 2.89
N VAL A 40 -13.14 -11.78 3.24
CA VAL A 40 -12.03 -10.90 3.64
C VAL A 40 -10.89 -10.99 2.65
N LEU A 41 -10.46 -9.83 2.12
CA LEU A 41 -9.29 -9.76 1.26
C LEU A 41 -8.02 -9.93 2.10
N GLN A 42 -7.30 -11.01 1.84
CA GLN A 42 -5.94 -11.23 2.33
C GLN A 42 -4.95 -10.67 1.32
N GLY A 43 -4.06 -9.78 1.77
CA GLY A 43 -3.05 -9.17 0.92
C GLY A 43 -1.64 -9.64 1.30
N TRP A 44 -0.78 -9.84 0.30
CA TRP A 44 0.65 -10.12 0.49
C TRP A 44 1.48 -9.51 -0.63
N SER A 45 2.79 -9.48 -0.43
CA SER A 45 3.74 -8.89 -1.39
C SER A 45 4.88 -9.83 -1.68
N GLU A 46 5.27 -9.90 -2.96
CA GLU A 46 6.35 -10.77 -3.43
C GLU A 46 7.37 -9.96 -4.26
N GLN A 47 8.57 -10.50 -4.40
CA GLN A 47 9.52 -10.00 -5.40
C GLN A 47 8.96 -10.24 -6.82
N PRO A 48 9.33 -9.43 -7.81
CA PRO A 48 8.78 -9.54 -9.17
C PRO A 48 8.92 -10.93 -9.78
N GLU A 49 10.03 -11.63 -9.53
CA GLU A 49 10.30 -12.97 -10.04
C GLU A 49 9.32 -14.01 -9.44
N ALA A 50 9.08 -13.93 -8.13
CA ALA A 50 8.13 -14.80 -7.44
C ALA A 50 6.69 -14.50 -7.89
N GLY A 51 6.34 -13.22 -8.04
CA GLY A 51 5.05 -12.79 -8.56
C GLY A 51 4.79 -13.28 -9.99
N ALA A 52 5.79 -13.23 -10.87
CA ALA A 52 5.70 -13.77 -12.23
C ALA A 52 5.55 -15.29 -12.23
N ALA A 53 6.27 -16.00 -11.35
CA ALA A 53 6.13 -17.45 -11.21
C ALA A 53 4.73 -17.84 -10.70
N ARG A 54 4.17 -17.09 -9.76
CA ARG A 54 2.78 -17.27 -9.30
C ARG A 54 1.79 -17.07 -10.44
N LEU A 55 1.96 -16.00 -11.23
CA LEU A 55 1.07 -15.70 -12.36
C LEU A 55 1.02 -16.86 -13.36
N GLN A 56 2.15 -17.56 -13.60
CA GLN A 56 2.21 -18.74 -14.46
C GLN A 56 1.41 -19.94 -13.91
N GLN A 57 1.21 -20.00 -12.60
CA GLN A 57 0.49 -21.09 -11.94
C GLN A 57 -1.02 -20.83 -11.82
N LEU A 58 -1.44 -19.56 -11.95
CA LEU A 58 -2.84 -19.19 -11.91
C LEU A 58 -3.55 -19.61 -13.20
N LYS A 59 -4.77 -20.13 -13.04
CA LYS A 59 -5.65 -20.30 -14.19
C LYS A 59 -6.14 -18.92 -14.64
N PRO A 60 -6.41 -18.71 -15.94
CA PRO A 60 -6.82 -17.40 -16.45
C PRO A 60 -8.08 -16.81 -15.77
N ASP A 61 -9.01 -17.66 -15.33
CA ASP A 61 -10.25 -17.26 -14.65
C ASP A 61 -10.05 -16.82 -13.19
N GLN A 62 -8.94 -17.19 -12.57
CA GLN A 62 -8.64 -16.85 -11.19
C GLN A 62 -8.11 -15.41 -11.01
N LEU A 63 -7.49 -14.81 -12.02
CA LEU A 63 -7.10 -13.40 -11.96
C LEU A 63 -8.29 -12.51 -12.33
N VAL A 64 -8.95 -11.93 -11.35
CA VAL A 64 -10.16 -11.10 -11.54
C VAL A 64 -9.82 -9.77 -12.21
N SER A 65 -8.83 -9.07 -11.66
CA SER A 65 -8.37 -7.80 -12.23
C SER A 65 -6.93 -7.51 -11.81
N TRP A 66 -6.26 -6.68 -12.58
CA TRP A 66 -4.90 -6.26 -12.31
C TRP A 66 -4.66 -4.80 -12.68
N VAL A 67 -3.68 -4.19 -12.03
CA VAL A 67 -3.17 -2.84 -12.29
C VAL A 67 -1.65 -2.85 -12.30
N ALA A 68 -1.04 -1.91 -13.01
CA ALA A 68 0.41 -1.76 -13.02
C ALA A 68 0.79 -0.28 -12.93
N VAL A 69 1.77 -0.01 -12.08
CA VAL A 69 2.49 1.27 -11.97
C VAL A 69 3.99 1.07 -12.20
N GLY A 70 4.46 -0.16 -12.07
CA GLY A 70 5.80 -0.59 -12.43
C GLY A 70 5.89 -1.15 -13.84
N VAL A 71 7.10 -1.54 -14.21
CA VAL A 71 7.36 -2.21 -15.49
C VAL A 71 6.79 -3.63 -15.44
N VAL A 72 5.93 -3.97 -16.40
CA VAL A 72 5.47 -5.34 -16.60
C VAL A 72 6.52 -6.09 -17.43
N PRO A 73 7.18 -7.13 -16.90
CA PRO A 73 8.11 -7.94 -17.67
C PRO A 73 7.42 -8.57 -18.89
N GLN A 74 8.10 -8.64 -20.02
CA GLN A 74 7.51 -9.15 -21.26
C GLN A 74 6.92 -10.57 -21.09
N GLN A 75 7.58 -11.43 -20.33
CA GLN A 75 7.10 -12.78 -20.03
C GLN A 75 5.79 -12.80 -19.23
N ALA A 76 5.59 -11.85 -18.35
CA ALA A 76 4.34 -11.70 -17.58
C ALA A 76 3.24 -11.03 -18.42
N ALA A 77 3.61 -10.11 -19.31
CA ALA A 77 2.65 -9.40 -20.15
C ALA A 77 1.84 -10.35 -21.05
N THR A 78 2.41 -11.46 -21.46
CA THR A 78 1.71 -12.49 -22.28
C THR A 78 0.68 -13.30 -21.49
N LEU A 79 0.77 -13.28 -20.15
CA LEU A 79 -0.13 -14.03 -19.25
C LEU A 79 -1.24 -13.14 -18.67
N LEU A 80 -1.09 -11.81 -18.76
CA LEU A 80 -2.04 -10.85 -18.19
C LEU A 80 -3.15 -10.53 -19.18
N PRO A 81 -4.43 -10.88 -18.87
CA PRO A 81 -5.56 -10.55 -19.72
C PRO A 81 -5.75 -9.03 -19.80
N VAL A 82 -5.64 -8.44 -20.97
CA VAL A 82 -5.74 -6.97 -21.17
C VAL A 82 -7.13 -6.46 -20.76
N GLU A 83 -8.17 -7.24 -21.00
CA GLU A 83 -9.56 -6.94 -20.65
C GLU A 83 -9.81 -6.85 -19.14
N ARG A 84 -8.89 -7.42 -18.33
CA ARG A 84 -8.94 -7.39 -16.86
C ARG A 84 -8.04 -6.29 -16.27
N GLN A 85 -7.32 -5.56 -17.11
CA GLN A 85 -6.55 -4.41 -16.67
C GLN A 85 -7.47 -3.26 -16.29
N LEU A 86 -7.32 -2.75 -15.07
CA LEU A 86 -7.95 -1.52 -14.68
C LEU A 86 -6.96 -0.37 -14.84
N THR A 87 -7.43 0.71 -15.46
CA THR A 87 -6.64 1.94 -15.67
C THR A 87 -7.17 3.07 -14.79
N THR A 88 -6.41 4.14 -14.65
CA THR A 88 -6.82 5.33 -13.88
C THR A 88 -8.16 5.88 -14.33
N ALA A 89 -8.44 5.86 -15.64
CA ALA A 89 -9.69 6.36 -16.19
C ALA A 89 -10.94 5.56 -15.76
N ALA A 90 -10.77 4.31 -15.31
CA ALA A 90 -11.84 3.45 -14.83
C ALA A 90 -12.08 3.59 -13.32
N VAL A 91 -11.23 4.32 -12.58
CA VAL A 91 -11.43 4.62 -11.16
C VAL A 91 -12.37 5.81 -11.03
N PRO A 92 -13.47 5.71 -10.25
CA PRO A 92 -14.45 6.80 -10.12
C PRO A 92 -13.98 7.90 -9.15
N LEU A 93 -12.76 8.39 -9.35
CA LEU A 93 -12.18 9.54 -8.67
C LEU A 93 -12.39 10.77 -9.56
N LEU A 94 -13.25 11.70 -9.12
CA LEU A 94 -13.61 12.86 -9.91
C LEU A 94 -12.37 13.75 -10.19
N HIS A 95 -12.27 14.29 -11.40
CA HIS A 95 -11.20 15.17 -11.84
C HIS A 95 -9.79 14.56 -11.73
N ALA A 96 -9.68 13.23 -11.70
CA ALA A 96 -8.39 12.56 -11.73
C ALA A 96 -7.70 12.83 -13.08
N PRO A 97 -6.49 13.40 -13.10
CA PRO A 97 -5.79 13.61 -14.36
C PRO A 97 -5.28 12.28 -14.94
N SER A 98 -5.20 12.18 -16.26
CA SER A 98 -4.81 10.95 -16.96
C SER A 98 -3.42 10.43 -16.61
N TRP A 99 -2.54 11.29 -16.12
CA TRP A 99 -1.18 10.94 -15.68
C TRP A 99 -1.11 10.45 -14.23
N LEU A 100 -2.21 10.50 -13.45
CA LEU A 100 -2.22 10.00 -12.09
C LEU A 100 -2.01 8.48 -12.09
N GLY A 101 -1.07 7.98 -11.26
CA GLY A 101 -0.87 6.55 -11.09
C GLY A 101 -2.17 5.87 -10.64
N VAL A 102 -2.46 4.71 -11.21
CA VAL A 102 -3.70 3.95 -10.91
C VAL A 102 -3.76 3.49 -9.45
N ASP A 103 -2.62 3.19 -8.84
CA ASP A 103 -2.49 2.89 -7.41
C ASP A 103 -2.95 4.06 -6.53
N ARG A 104 -2.48 5.27 -6.85
CA ARG A 104 -2.87 6.50 -6.16
C ARG A 104 -4.36 6.81 -6.34
N ALA A 105 -4.89 6.61 -7.54
CA ALA A 105 -6.31 6.81 -7.82
C ALA A 105 -7.17 5.84 -7.02
N LEU A 106 -6.80 4.54 -7.00
CA LEU A 106 -7.50 3.50 -6.24
C LEU A 106 -7.44 3.75 -4.73
N ALA A 107 -6.25 4.04 -4.18
CA ALA A 107 -6.10 4.33 -2.76
C ALA A 107 -6.93 5.55 -2.35
N ALA A 108 -6.89 6.61 -3.15
CA ALA A 108 -7.63 7.85 -2.91
C ALA A 108 -9.16 7.63 -2.94
N TRP A 109 -9.65 6.96 -3.97
CA TRP A 109 -11.06 6.63 -4.09
C TRP A 109 -11.53 5.68 -2.98
N GLY A 110 -10.77 4.62 -2.68
CA GLY A 110 -11.11 3.65 -1.65
C GLY A 110 -11.16 4.26 -0.25
N ALA A 111 -10.23 5.16 0.09
CA ALA A 111 -10.24 5.89 1.35
C ALA A 111 -11.44 6.82 1.46
N TRP A 112 -11.68 7.64 0.41
CA TRP A 112 -12.82 8.56 0.38
C TRP A 112 -14.16 7.82 0.52
N ARG A 113 -14.34 6.72 -0.18
CA ARG A 113 -15.56 5.90 -0.03
C ARG A 113 -15.79 5.40 1.38
N ARG A 114 -14.72 4.89 2.02
CA ARG A 114 -14.78 4.34 3.40
C ARG A 114 -14.86 5.41 4.48
N SER A 115 -14.50 6.66 4.15
CA SER A 115 -14.71 7.81 5.03
C SER A 115 -16.16 8.31 5.05
N GLY A 116 -17.05 7.70 4.23
CA GLY A 116 -18.42 8.17 4.08
C GLY A 116 -18.53 9.50 3.31
N GLY A 117 -17.51 9.83 2.50
CA GLY A 117 -17.45 11.07 1.74
C GLY A 117 -16.78 12.24 2.48
N ALA A 118 -16.17 12.01 3.64
CA ALA A 118 -15.34 13.03 4.27
C ALA A 118 -14.09 13.31 3.42
N PRO A 119 -13.51 14.53 3.47
CA PRO A 119 -12.24 14.80 2.81
C PRO A 119 -11.14 13.92 3.38
N VAL A 120 -10.27 13.38 2.50
CA VAL A 120 -9.19 12.49 2.92
C VAL A 120 -7.84 12.95 2.40
N LEU A 121 -6.81 12.69 3.19
CA LEU A 121 -5.41 12.67 2.78
C LEU A 121 -4.93 11.21 2.84
N VAL A 122 -4.56 10.64 1.71
CA VAL A 122 -4.02 9.29 1.63
C VAL A 122 -2.50 9.37 1.52
N ALA A 123 -1.81 8.73 2.45
CA ALA A 123 -0.37 8.55 2.45
C ALA A 123 -0.07 7.09 2.09
N ASP A 124 0.46 6.86 0.90
CA ASP A 124 0.96 5.55 0.49
C ASP A 124 2.49 5.55 0.65
N ALA A 125 2.95 4.82 1.68
CA ALA A 125 4.34 4.75 2.07
C ALA A 125 4.98 3.47 1.52
N GLY A 126 5.63 3.60 0.37
CA GLY A 126 6.33 2.52 -0.32
C GLY A 126 7.65 2.99 -0.93
N THR A 127 7.94 2.60 -2.16
CA THR A 127 9.14 3.07 -2.90
C THR A 127 9.20 4.60 -2.96
N ALA A 128 8.05 5.24 -3.16
CA ALA A 128 7.84 6.65 -2.90
C ALA A 128 6.83 6.80 -1.76
N LEU A 129 6.91 7.87 -0.98
CA LEU A 129 5.79 8.31 -0.16
C LEU A 129 4.94 9.23 -1.02
N SER A 130 3.74 8.79 -1.38
CA SER A 130 2.78 9.62 -2.10
C SER A 130 1.70 10.14 -1.15
N LEU A 131 1.44 11.44 -1.19
CA LEU A 131 0.32 12.08 -0.51
C LEU A 131 -0.71 12.44 -1.56
N THR A 132 -1.94 11.96 -1.41
CA THR A 132 -3.04 12.24 -2.36
C THR A 132 -4.22 12.79 -1.60
N ARG A 133 -4.67 13.99 -1.97
CA ARG A 133 -5.82 14.68 -1.35
C ARG A 133 -7.07 14.46 -2.18
N VAL A 134 -8.18 14.16 -1.49
CA VAL A 134 -9.53 14.10 -2.08
C VAL A 134 -10.44 15.02 -1.28
N ARG A 135 -11.28 15.79 -1.96
CA ARG A 135 -12.30 16.63 -1.33
C ARG A 135 -13.52 15.80 -0.93
N ALA A 136 -14.42 16.40 -0.15
CA ALA A 136 -15.67 15.78 0.26
C ALA A 136 -16.56 15.36 -0.93
N ASP A 137 -16.50 16.08 -2.05
CA ASP A 137 -17.23 15.74 -3.28
C ASP A 137 -16.63 14.56 -4.09
N GLY A 138 -15.55 13.93 -3.58
CA GLY A 138 -14.85 12.84 -4.27
C GLY A 138 -13.89 13.31 -5.37
N SER A 139 -13.58 14.60 -5.45
CA SER A 139 -12.66 15.11 -6.46
C SER A 139 -11.20 15.04 -6.02
N PHE A 140 -10.32 14.64 -6.94
CA PHE A 140 -8.89 14.76 -6.77
C PHE A 140 -8.47 16.21 -6.56
N ALA A 141 -7.73 16.47 -5.50
CA ALA A 141 -7.33 17.82 -5.10
C ALA A 141 -5.82 18.04 -5.07
N GLY A 142 -5.10 17.23 -5.82
CA GLY A 142 -3.63 17.30 -5.88
C GLY A 142 -2.93 16.34 -4.91
N GLY A 143 -1.64 16.50 -4.78
CA GLY A 143 -0.83 15.65 -3.90
C GLY A 143 0.64 16.04 -3.92
N ARG A 144 1.43 15.31 -3.12
CA ARG A 144 2.89 15.46 -3.00
C ARG A 144 3.55 14.10 -3.18
N LEU A 145 4.76 14.10 -3.72
CA LEU A 145 5.58 12.89 -3.84
C LEU A 145 6.93 13.15 -3.19
N LEU A 146 7.34 12.23 -2.34
CA LEU A 146 8.65 12.20 -1.71
C LEU A 146 9.30 10.84 -2.02
N ALA A 147 10.62 10.79 -1.99
CA ALA A 147 11.31 9.51 -1.98
C ALA A 147 10.92 8.74 -0.71
N GLY A 148 10.52 7.48 -0.83
CA GLY A 148 10.23 6.62 0.33
C GLY A 148 11.51 6.28 1.10
N ALA A 149 11.36 5.63 2.26
CA ALA A 149 12.45 5.42 3.19
C ALA A 149 13.65 4.68 2.55
N GLY A 150 13.40 3.57 1.88
CA GLY A 150 14.45 2.82 1.20
C GLY A 150 15.12 3.58 0.05
N LEU A 151 14.38 4.45 -0.65
CA LEU A 151 14.96 5.26 -1.72
C LEU A 151 15.86 6.37 -1.17
N GLN A 152 15.47 7.03 -0.06
CA GLN A 152 16.29 8.03 0.61
C GLN A 152 17.58 7.43 1.18
N LEU A 153 17.51 6.25 1.82
CA LEU A 153 18.68 5.56 2.34
C LEU A 153 19.65 5.18 1.22
N ARG A 154 19.15 4.67 0.11
CA ARG A 154 19.99 4.40 -1.07
C ARG A 154 20.64 5.67 -1.61
N ALA A 155 19.89 6.76 -1.69
CA ALA A 155 20.42 8.03 -2.16
C ALA A 155 21.55 8.55 -1.25
N LEU A 156 21.41 8.44 0.07
CA LEU A 156 22.44 8.79 1.02
C LEU A 156 23.72 7.93 0.84
N GLY A 157 23.60 6.61 0.77
CA GLY A 157 24.74 5.72 0.60
C GLY A 157 25.39 5.78 -0.77
N GLN A 158 24.63 6.07 -1.84
CA GLN A 158 25.18 6.22 -3.20
C GLN A 158 25.70 7.62 -3.48
N GLY A 159 25.11 8.65 -2.87
CA GLY A 159 25.45 10.04 -3.10
C GLY A 159 26.59 10.56 -2.21
N THR A 160 27.11 9.76 -1.28
CA THR A 160 28.17 10.16 -0.35
C THR A 160 29.28 9.11 -0.31
N VAL A 161 30.51 9.56 0.01
CA VAL A 161 31.68 8.67 0.04
C VAL A 161 31.72 7.79 1.29
N ALA A 162 31.21 8.27 2.42
CA ALA A 162 31.42 7.67 3.73
C ALA A 162 30.17 7.02 4.35
N LEU A 163 28.98 7.23 3.79
CA LEU A 163 27.76 6.64 4.33
C LEU A 163 27.57 5.22 3.80
N PRO A 164 27.22 4.25 4.67
CA PRO A 164 26.97 2.88 4.23
C PRO A 164 25.67 2.75 3.44
N LEU A 165 25.59 1.73 2.59
CA LEU A 165 24.34 1.29 1.99
C LEU A 165 23.54 0.51 3.05
N LEU A 166 22.29 0.90 3.26
CA LEU A 166 21.36 0.23 4.16
C LEU A 166 20.25 -0.44 3.37
N ASP A 167 19.85 -1.62 3.81
CA ASP A 167 18.67 -2.33 3.29
C ASP A 167 17.41 -2.09 4.14
N ALA A 168 16.27 -2.64 3.67
CA ALA A 168 15.00 -2.47 4.35
C ALA A 168 14.94 -3.16 5.74
N ALA A 169 15.68 -4.26 5.95
CA ALA A 169 15.72 -4.94 7.26
C ALA A 169 16.41 -4.04 8.29
N GLN A 170 17.56 -3.45 7.93
CA GLN A 170 18.29 -2.52 8.77
C GLN A 170 17.48 -1.26 9.10
N LEU A 171 16.57 -0.85 8.22
CA LEU A 171 15.65 0.25 8.49
C LEU A 171 14.71 -0.05 9.67
N HIS A 172 14.13 -1.25 9.72
CA HIS A 172 13.25 -1.66 10.81
C HIS A 172 13.97 -1.80 12.15
N GLU A 173 15.19 -2.35 12.14
CA GLU A 173 15.99 -2.53 13.35
C GLU A 173 16.48 -1.21 13.95
N ALA A 174 16.68 -0.19 13.11
CA ALA A 174 17.31 1.05 13.53
C ALA A 174 16.34 2.05 14.21
N THR A 175 15.03 1.81 14.18
CA THR A 175 14.02 2.74 14.70
C THR A 175 13.57 2.44 16.14
N ASP A 176 14.31 1.62 16.89
CA ASP A 176 13.99 1.17 18.25
C ASP A 176 14.19 2.26 19.34
N GLY A 177 13.56 3.40 19.20
CA GLY A 177 13.31 4.33 20.32
C GLY A 177 14.40 5.36 20.62
N GLU A 178 15.64 5.22 20.12
CA GLU A 178 16.69 6.24 20.29
C GLU A 178 16.55 7.33 19.21
N ARG A 179 16.14 8.53 19.59
CA ARG A 179 15.91 9.64 18.64
C ARG A 179 17.18 10.32 18.14
N TRP A 180 18.28 10.23 18.88
CA TRP A 180 19.58 10.84 18.55
C TRP A 180 20.69 9.80 18.63
N PRO A 181 20.70 8.76 17.77
CA PRO A 181 21.65 7.69 17.83
C PRO A 181 23.06 8.16 17.43
N ALA A 182 24.07 7.66 18.16
CA ALA A 182 25.46 7.95 17.84
C ALA A 182 25.99 7.14 16.64
N ALA A 183 25.38 5.98 16.34
CA ALA A 183 25.79 5.14 15.21
C ALA A 183 25.24 5.69 13.89
N THR A 184 26.11 5.84 12.90
CA THR A 184 25.77 6.42 11.58
C THR A 184 24.58 5.70 10.91
N THR A 185 24.56 4.37 10.93
CA THR A 185 23.47 3.58 10.32
C THR A 185 22.11 3.88 10.96
N LYS A 186 22.08 3.93 12.30
CA LYS A 186 20.86 4.30 13.03
C LYS A 186 20.48 5.75 12.81
N ALA A 187 21.45 6.67 12.78
CA ALA A 187 21.20 8.09 12.51
C ALA A 187 20.56 8.31 11.13
N MET A 188 21.04 7.60 10.11
CA MET A 188 20.45 7.62 8.77
C MET A 188 19.00 7.13 8.78
N ALA A 189 18.75 5.98 9.40
CA ALA A 189 17.42 5.37 9.43
C ALA A 189 16.41 6.25 10.21
N VAL A 190 16.79 6.69 11.43
CA VAL A 190 15.93 7.57 12.26
C VAL A 190 15.65 8.88 11.52
N GLY A 191 16.69 9.53 10.95
CA GLY A 191 16.53 10.79 10.24
C GLY A 191 15.57 10.68 9.05
N VAL A 192 15.65 9.60 8.28
CA VAL A 192 14.76 9.36 7.14
C VAL A 192 13.32 9.11 7.61
N VAL A 193 13.11 8.23 8.58
CA VAL A 193 11.76 7.86 9.02
C VAL A 193 11.08 9.02 9.76
N GLU A 194 11.77 9.70 10.68
CA GLU A 194 11.24 10.90 11.35
C GLU A 194 10.98 12.03 10.35
N GLY A 195 11.86 12.22 9.35
CA GLY A 195 11.66 13.23 8.30
C GLY A 195 10.41 12.97 7.47
N LEU A 196 10.13 11.72 7.09
CA LEU A 196 8.91 11.33 6.37
C LEU A 196 7.66 11.52 7.24
N ALA A 197 7.71 11.11 8.51
CA ALA A 197 6.61 11.28 9.44
C ALA A 197 6.29 12.77 9.68
N ALA A 198 7.32 13.60 9.84
CA ALA A 198 7.18 15.06 10.01
C ALA A 198 6.56 15.71 8.75
N ALA A 199 7.01 15.33 7.56
CA ALA A 199 6.46 15.83 6.30
C ALA A 199 4.97 15.46 6.14
N LEU A 200 4.60 14.24 6.52
CA LEU A 200 3.20 13.78 6.50
C LEU A 200 2.35 14.53 7.53
N ALA A 201 2.81 14.67 8.76
CA ALA A 201 2.10 15.40 9.81
C ALA A 201 1.91 16.89 9.45
N ALA A 202 2.93 17.53 8.88
CA ALA A 202 2.84 18.90 8.40
C ALA A 202 1.80 19.04 7.28
N ALA A 203 1.74 18.11 6.34
CA ALA A 203 0.73 18.10 5.28
C ALA A 203 -0.69 17.92 5.84
N ALA A 204 -0.87 17.03 6.81
CA ALA A 204 -2.16 16.81 7.46
C ALA A 204 -2.62 18.06 8.26
N ALA A 205 -1.70 18.67 9.02
CA ALA A 205 -1.97 19.89 9.79
C ALA A 205 -2.33 21.08 8.88
N GLU A 206 -1.62 21.26 7.76
CA GLU A 206 -1.93 22.30 6.77
C GLU A 206 -3.36 22.20 6.27
N LEU A 207 -3.82 20.96 5.97
CA LEU A 207 -5.16 20.71 5.46
C LEU A 207 -6.24 20.79 6.53
N GLY A 208 -5.95 20.33 7.76
CA GLY A 208 -6.86 20.40 8.91
C GLY A 208 -7.12 21.84 9.39
N GLY A 209 -6.12 22.74 9.21
CA GLY A 209 -6.23 24.15 9.59
C GLY A 209 -7.03 25.04 8.62
N GLN A 210 -7.46 24.54 7.48
CA GLN A 210 -8.13 25.35 6.44
C GLN A 210 -9.65 25.53 6.64
N GLY A 211 -10.17 25.36 7.89
CA GLY A 211 -11.53 25.80 8.28
C GLY A 211 -12.65 25.05 7.57
N GLY A 212 -12.56 23.72 7.51
CA GLY A 212 -13.53 22.86 6.83
C GLY A 212 -13.91 21.63 7.66
N GLU A 213 -14.52 20.67 7.00
CA GLU A 213 -14.80 19.36 7.55
C GLU A 213 -13.50 18.67 8.03
N PRO A 214 -13.55 17.87 9.09
CA PRO A 214 -12.37 17.18 9.60
C PRO A 214 -11.79 16.24 8.51
N LEU A 215 -10.49 16.46 8.21
CA LEU A 215 -9.73 15.66 7.27
C LEU A 215 -9.38 14.31 7.91
N GLU A 216 -9.71 13.21 7.24
CA GLU A 216 -9.22 11.89 7.64
C GLU A 216 -7.88 11.56 6.98
N LEU A 217 -6.87 11.19 7.80
CA LEU A 217 -5.59 10.70 7.32
C LEU A 217 -5.61 9.18 7.20
N TRP A 218 -5.39 8.68 6.00
CA TRP A 218 -5.28 7.26 5.69
C TRP A 218 -3.83 6.91 5.36
N LEU A 219 -3.31 5.86 6.00
CA LEU A 219 -1.95 5.37 5.84
C LEU A 219 -1.98 3.97 5.24
N THR A 220 -1.26 3.77 4.15
CA THR A 220 -1.10 2.49 3.44
C THR A 220 0.35 2.30 2.99
N GLY A 221 0.63 1.18 2.35
CA GLY A 221 1.97 0.84 1.87
C GLY A 221 2.84 0.13 2.89
N GLY A 222 3.93 -0.48 2.42
CA GLY A 222 4.80 -1.34 3.22
C GLY A 222 5.55 -0.63 4.36
N ASP A 223 5.85 0.66 4.20
CA ASP A 223 6.54 1.48 5.21
C ASP A 223 5.53 2.18 6.17
N GLY A 224 4.22 2.02 5.95
CA GLY A 224 3.18 2.58 6.83
C GLY A 224 3.37 2.26 8.31
N PRO A 225 3.64 0.99 8.68
CA PRO A 225 3.90 0.62 10.07
C PRO A 225 5.08 1.33 10.73
N LEU A 226 6.08 1.79 9.95
CA LEU A 226 7.20 2.57 10.48
C LEU A 226 6.80 4.01 10.83
N LEU A 227 5.88 4.60 10.07
CA LEU A 227 5.43 5.97 10.24
C LEU A 227 4.34 6.10 11.31
N ALA A 228 3.52 5.08 11.48
CA ALA A 228 2.35 5.08 12.34
C ALA A 228 2.65 5.46 13.82
N PRO A 229 3.66 4.91 14.50
CA PRO A 229 3.99 5.29 15.88
C PRO A 229 4.39 6.75 16.02
N LEU A 230 5.11 7.29 15.03
CA LEU A 230 5.57 8.67 15.02
C LEU A 230 4.42 9.67 14.83
N LEU A 231 3.46 9.34 13.97
CA LEU A 231 2.23 10.12 13.80
C LEU A 231 1.41 10.15 15.09
N THR A 232 1.28 9.02 15.77
CA THR A 232 0.61 8.93 17.08
C THR A 232 1.31 9.80 18.11
N ALA A 233 2.64 9.75 18.17
CA ALA A 233 3.43 10.58 19.10
C ALA A 233 3.30 12.08 18.83
N GLN A 234 2.97 12.48 17.60
CA GLN A 234 2.71 13.85 17.19
C GLN A 234 1.22 14.26 17.37
N GLY A 235 0.39 13.35 17.89
CA GLY A 235 -1.05 13.62 18.11
C GLY A 235 -1.86 13.67 16.81
N GLN A 236 -1.31 13.18 15.69
CA GLN A 236 -2.01 13.16 14.41
C GLN A 236 -2.90 11.90 14.32
N PRO A 237 -4.24 12.02 14.26
CA PRO A 237 -5.13 10.89 14.04
C PRO A 237 -4.91 10.29 12.63
N TRP A 238 -4.91 8.96 12.53
CA TRP A 238 -4.72 8.24 11.28
C TRP A 238 -5.45 6.89 11.28
N ARG A 239 -5.67 6.35 10.08
CA ARG A 239 -6.19 4.99 9.87
C ARG A 239 -5.17 4.20 9.05
N LEU A 240 -4.74 3.03 9.53
CA LEU A 240 -3.87 2.13 8.79
C LEU A 240 -4.71 1.12 8.00
N THR A 241 -4.50 1.08 6.70
CA THR A 241 -5.11 0.11 5.80
C THR A 241 -4.02 -0.43 4.85
N PRO A 242 -3.30 -1.48 5.26
CA PRO A 242 -2.10 -1.93 4.54
C PRO A 242 -2.35 -2.32 3.07
N HIS A 243 -3.56 -2.79 2.75
CA HIS A 243 -3.93 -3.29 1.43
C HIS A 243 -4.97 -2.41 0.72
N LEU A 244 -5.04 -1.12 1.04
CA LEU A 244 -6.07 -0.19 0.55
C LEU A 244 -6.24 -0.22 -0.97
N VAL A 245 -5.15 -0.29 -1.74
CA VAL A 245 -5.20 -0.35 -3.21
C VAL A 245 -5.87 -1.63 -3.70
N LEU A 246 -5.49 -2.78 -3.13
CA LEU A 246 -6.07 -4.08 -3.50
C LEU A 246 -7.53 -4.20 -3.09
N GLU A 247 -7.86 -3.69 -1.91
CA GLU A 247 -9.23 -3.64 -1.41
C GLU A 247 -10.12 -2.76 -2.30
N ALA A 248 -9.62 -1.59 -2.71
CA ALA A 248 -10.31 -0.71 -3.65
C ALA A 248 -10.45 -1.35 -5.05
N LEU A 249 -9.43 -2.06 -5.51
CA LEU A 249 -9.47 -2.80 -6.77
C LEU A 249 -10.53 -3.92 -6.71
N ALA A 250 -10.57 -4.68 -5.63
CA ALA A 250 -11.56 -5.74 -5.43
C ALA A 250 -12.99 -5.18 -5.35
N GLU A 251 -13.18 -4.03 -4.73
CA GLU A 251 -14.47 -3.35 -4.65
C GLU A 251 -14.97 -2.86 -6.01
N LEU A 252 -14.08 -2.33 -6.86
CA LEU A 252 -14.41 -1.91 -8.23
C LEU A 252 -14.60 -3.06 -9.20
N ARG A 253 -13.93 -4.17 -8.95
CA ARG A 253 -13.94 -5.37 -9.77
C ARG A 253 -14.16 -6.56 -8.85
N PRO A 254 -15.38 -6.78 -8.35
CA PRO A 254 -15.68 -7.92 -7.51
C PRO A 254 -15.40 -9.23 -8.25
N GLY A 255 -14.97 -10.24 -7.50
CA GLY A 255 -14.88 -11.60 -8.00
C GLY A 255 -16.26 -12.16 -8.36
N PRO A 256 -16.32 -13.30 -9.04
CA PRO A 256 -17.58 -14.02 -9.19
C PRO A 256 -18.14 -14.34 -7.82
N ASP A 257 -19.47 -14.29 -7.70
CA ASP A 257 -20.16 -14.75 -6.49
C ASP A 257 -19.77 -16.20 -6.19
N PRO A 258 -19.56 -16.55 -4.91
CA PRO A 258 -19.12 -17.87 -4.50
C PRO A 258 -20.12 -18.99 -4.80
#